data_dc1152c6f9b9449f493d4c28447b5f40
#
_entry.id   dc1152c6f9b9449f493d4c28447b5f40
#
_cell.length_a   1.000
_cell.length_b   1.000
_cell.length_c   1.000
_cell.angle_alpha   90.00
_cell.angle_beta   90.00
_cell.angle_gamma   90.00
#
_symmetry.space_group_name_H-M   'P 1'
#
loop_
_entity.id
_entity.type
_entity.pdbx_description
1 polymer ?
#
loop_
_entity_poly.entity_id
_entity_poly.type
_entity_poly.pdbx_seq_one_letter_code
_entity_poly.pdbx_strand_id
1 'polypeptide(L)'
;LTVEDYRNRLQMLENRKPASPVTASTDMENAANVLDGEIGTAWQGNKGDYLTFALEKGAKVDEVSITFERDNKLPAEFEIQLSGGGGQFLTVYSGTVHQYGQPVSYRFKGTTASDLRIVLNDDRVKIAEVIIPSADD
;
A
#
# COMPACT_ATOMS: atom_id res chain seq x y z
N LEU A 1 6.34 -7.61 -15.42
CA LEU A 1 6.10 -6.17 -15.61
C LEU A 1 7.41 -5.45 -15.84
N THR A 2 7.45 -4.59 -16.84
CA THR A 2 8.58 -3.71 -17.07
C THR A 2 8.46 -2.48 -16.19
N VAL A 3 9.57 -1.73 -16.05
CA VAL A 3 9.54 -0.46 -15.32
C VAL A 3 8.56 0.52 -15.98
N GLU A 4 8.51 0.49 -17.31
CA GLU A 4 7.60 1.37 -18.06
C GLU A 4 6.13 1.03 -17.77
N ASP A 5 5.78 -0.25 -17.74
CA ASP A 5 4.41 -0.68 -17.42
C ASP A 5 4.03 -0.26 -16.00
N TYR A 6 4.95 -0.36 -15.09
CA TYR A 6 4.74 0.05 -13.70
C TYR A 6 4.46 1.55 -13.61
N ARG A 7 5.28 2.36 -14.29
CA ARG A 7 5.10 3.82 -14.30
C ARG A 7 3.79 4.23 -14.97
N ASN A 8 3.41 3.59 -16.06
CA ASN A 8 2.16 3.87 -16.74
C ASN A 8 0.97 3.57 -15.82
N ARG A 9 1.04 2.49 -15.08
CA ARG A 9 -0.01 2.11 -14.16
C ARG A 9 -0.15 3.12 -13.03
N LEU A 10 0.97 3.58 -12.47
CA LEU A 10 0.98 4.63 -11.45
C LEU A 10 0.38 5.92 -11.97
N GLN A 11 0.76 6.32 -13.17
CA GLN A 11 0.28 7.55 -13.78
C GLN A 11 -1.24 7.51 -14.01
N MET A 12 -1.76 6.36 -14.43
CA MET A 12 -3.19 6.18 -14.60
C MET A 12 -3.94 6.34 -13.28
N LEU A 13 -3.40 5.79 -12.20
CA LEU A 13 -4.00 5.93 -10.87
C LEU A 13 -3.96 7.38 -10.39
N GLU A 14 -2.84 8.06 -10.58
CA GLU A 14 -2.70 9.47 -10.21
C GLU A 14 -3.68 10.36 -10.96
N ASN A 15 -3.88 10.11 -12.24
CA ASN A 15 -4.81 10.88 -13.06
C ASN A 15 -6.26 10.67 -12.62
N ARG A 16 -6.59 9.50 -12.09
CA ARG A 16 -7.93 9.21 -11.60
C ARG A 16 -8.17 9.75 -10.21
N LYS A 17 -7.12 9.79 -9.40
CA LYS A 17 -7.21 10.19 -8.00
C LYS A 17 -6.22 11.31 -7.75
N PRO A 18 -6.57 12.55 -8.11
CA PRO A 18 -5.63 13.67 -8.06
C PRO A 18 -5.03 13.92 -6.69
N ALA A 19 -5.55 13.38 -5.63
CA ALA A 19 -4.93 13.53 -4.31
C ALA A 19 -5.49 12.50 -3.37
N SER A 20 -5.07 11.23 -3.52
CA SER A 20 -5.39 10.26 -2.49
C SER A 20 -4.49 10.59 -1.30
N PRO A 21 -5.02 11.23 -0.26
CA PRO A 21 -4.18 11.50 0.89
C PRO A 21 -3.79 10.19 1.53
N VAL A 22 -2.49 10.02 1.71
CA VAL A 22 -1.95 8.94 2.49
C VAL A 22 -1.53 9.52 3.83
N THR A 23 -1.85 8.83 4.91
CA THR A 23 -1.40 9.20 6.24
C THR A 23 -0.65 8.03 6.85
N ALA A 24 0.16 8.31 7.86
CA ALA A 24 0.99 7.29 8.49
C ALA A 24 0.98 7.47 10.01
N SER A 25 1.14 6.36 10.72
CA SER A 25 1.24 6.38 12.17
C SER A 25 2.58 6.93 12.64
N THR A 26 3.61 6.83 11.80
CA THR A 26 4.95 7.36 12.07
C THR A 26 5.56 7.82 10.75
N ASP A 27 6.63 8.62 10.81
CA ASP A 27 7.35 9.09 9.61
C ASP A 27 6.40 9.71 8.58
N MET A 28 5.46 10.50 9.05
CA MET A 28 4.39 11.09 8.22
C MET A 28 4.94 11.91 7.05
N GLU A 29 6.08 12.57 7.24
CA GLU A 29 6.68 13.38 6.18
C GLU A 29 7.11 12.57 4.96
N ASN A 30 7.34 11.26 5.13
CA ASN A 30 7.74 10.37 4.05
C ASN A 30 6.59 9.49 3.55
N ALA A 31 5.39 9.65 4.10
CA ALA A 31 4.25 8.83 3.69
C ALA A 31 3.95 8.97 2.20
N ALA A 32 4.02 10.17 1.67
CA ALA A 32 3.74 10.41 0.24
C ALA A 32 4.76 9.77 -0.70
N ASN A 33 5.91 9.33 -0.19
CA ASN A 33 6.92 8.66 -1.02
C ASN A 33 6.37 7.38 -1.65
N VAL A 34 5.40 6.74 -1.01
CA VAL A 34 4.82 5.50 -1.55
C VAL A 34 3.96 5.72 -2.79
N LEU A 35 3.67 6.97 -3.12
CA LEU A 35 2.85 7.35 -4.28
C LEU A 35 3.63 8.15 -5.33
N ASP A 36 4.94 8.33 -5.16
CA ASP A 36 5.72 9.21 -6.04
C ASP A 36 6.28 8.54 -7.30
N GLY A 37 6.14 7.24 -7.43
CA GLY A 37 6.65 6.51 -8.59
C GLY A 37 8.15 6.26 -8.57
N GLU A 38 8.81 6.58 -7.47
CA GLU A 38 10.28 6.45 -7.35
C GLU A 38 10.63 5.29 -6.42
N ILE A 39 11.47 4.37 -6.91
CA ILE A 39 11.91 3.24 -6.11
C ILE A 39 12.94 3.67 -5.06
N GLY A 40 13.63 4.79 -5.30
CA GLY A 40 14.67 5.28 -4.40
C GLY A 40 14.16 5.97 -3.14
N THR A 41 12.85 6.22 -3.05
CA THR A 41 12.25 6.85 -1.88
C THR A 41 11.30 5.86 -1.21
N ALA A 42 11.15 5.96 0.11
CA ALA A 42 10.32 5.02 0.84
C ALA A 42 9.83 5.65 2.15
N TRP A 43 8.79 5.02 2.70
CA TRP A 43 8.33 5.23 4.06
C TRP A 43 8.82 4.05 4.90
N GLN A 44 9.22 4.31 6.14
CA GLN A 44 9.69 3.25 7.04
C GLN A 44 8.87 3.25 8.33
N GLY A 45 8.50 2.05 8.78
CA GLY A 45 7.81 1.84 10.04
C GLY A 45 8.32 0.62 10.77
N ASN A 46 7.83 0.45 11.99
CA ASN A 46 8.13 -0.67 12.87
C ASN A 46 6.86 -1.45 13.16
N LYS A 47 6.97 -2.53 13.92
CA LYS A 47 5.83 -3.35 14.29
C LYS A 47 4.70 -2.50 14.88
N GLY A 48 3.51 -2.61 14.30
CA GLY A 48 2.34 -1.86 14.72
C GLY A 48 2.13 -0.57 13.95
N ASP A 49 3.12 -0.11 13.19
CA ASP A 49 2.97 1.09 12.38
C ASP A 49 2.19 0.79 11.10
N TYR A 50 1.59 1.82 10.55
CA TYR A 50 0.72 1.64 9.39
C TYR A 50 0.64 2.87 8.49
N LEU A 51 0.27 2.61 7.23
CA LEU A 51 -0.13 3.62 6.26
C LEU A 51 -1.62 3.48 6.03
N THR A 52 -2.32 4.59 5.92
CA THR A 52 -3.75 4.61 5.60
C THR A 52 -3.98 5.43 4.34
N PHE A 53 -4.71 4.85 3.39
CA PHE A 53 -5.04 5.47 2.11
C PHE A 53 -6.52 5.77 2.05
N ALA A 54 -6.88 7.01 1.76
CA ALA A 54 -8.26 7.37 1.51
C ALA A 54 -8.63 6.96 0.09
N LEU A 55 -9.72 6.24 -0.07
CA LEU A 55 -10.19 5.75 -1.36
C LEU A 55 -11.32 6.62 -1.88
N GLU A 56 -11.58 6.52 -3.19
CA GLU A 56 -12.74 7.18 -3.76
C GLU A 56 -14.02 6.58 -3.18
N LYS A 57 -15.04 7.41 -3.09
CA LYS A 57 -16.34 6.96 -2.59
C LYS A 57 -16.86 5.80 -3.42
N GLY A 58 -17.21 4.71 -2.75
CA GLY A 58 -17.74 3.53 -3.41
C GLY A 58 -16.69 2.65 -4.09
N ALA A 59 -15.41 2.90 -3.82
CA ALA A 59 -14.35 2.10 -4.44
C ALA A 59 -14.43 0.65 -4.01
N LYS A 60 -14.27 -0.25 -4.98
CA LYS A 60 -14.18 -1.67 -4.71
C LYS A 60 -12.75 -2.11 -4.91
N VAL A 61 -12.18 -2.77 -3.92
CA VAL A 61 -10.77 -3.16 -3.90
C VAL A 61 -10.66 -4.67 -3.74
N ASP A 62 -9.84 -5.31 -4.57
CA ASP A 62 -9.56 -6.74 -4.49
C ASP A 62 -8.08 -7.05 -4.64
N GLU A 63 -7.26 -6.02 -4.78
CA GLU A 63 -5.84 -6.20 -5.03
C GLU A 63 -5.06 -4.95 -4.59
N VAL A 64 -3.88 -5.17 -4.02
CA VAL A 64 -2.93 -4.09 -3.73
C VAL A 64 -1.56 -4.55 -4.17
N SER A 65 -0.84 -3.70 -4.90
CA SER A 65 0.54 -3.96 -5.28
C SER A 65 1.44 -3.15 -4.33
N ILE A 66 2.37 -3.82 -3.69
CA ILE A 66 3.26 -3.18 -2.72
C ILE A 66 4.70 -3.54 -3.06
N THR A 67 5.57 -2.52 -3.09
CA THR A 67 7.02 -2.72 -3.19
C THR A 67 7.60 -2.51 -1.81
N PHE A 68 7.99 -3.58 -1.17
CA PHE A 68 8.63 -3.54 0.16
C PHE A 68 10.13 -3.46 0.02
N GLU A 69 10.77 -2.86 1.01
CA GLU A 69 12.21 -2.82 1.17
C GLU A 69 12.58 -3.13 2.60
N ARG A 70 13.72 -3.74 2.82
CA ARG A 70 14.21 -4.03 4.16
C ARG A 70 15.71 -4.25 4.11
N ASP A 71 16.45 -3.53 4.94
CA ASP A 71 17.92 -3.59 4.92
C ASP A 71 18.46 -4.98 5.25
N ASN A 72 17.84 -5.66 6.21
CA ASN A 72 18.31 -7.00 6.64
C ASN A 72 17.78 -8.14 5.77
N LYS A 73 16.86 -7.87 4.84
CA LYS A 73 16.26 -8.84 3.91
C LYS A 73 15.57 -10.03 4.59
N LEU A 74 15.35 -10.00 5.90
CA LEU A 74 14.60 -11.04 6.58
C LEU A 74 13.11 -10.95 6.23
N PRO A 75 12.37 -12.07 6.19
CA PRO A 75 10.93 -12.02 5.95
C PRO A 75 10.23 -11.12 6.96
N ALA A 76 9.22 -10.40 6.51
CA ALA A 76 8.45 -9.51 7.37
C ALA A 76 6.97 -9.79 7.23
N GLU A 77 6.25 -9.77 8.34
CA GLU A 77 4.81 -9.99 8.33
C GLU A 77 4.07 -8.66 8.25
N PHE A 78 2.91 -8.67 7.60
CA PHE A 78 2.08 -7.48 7.44
C PHE A 78 0.63 -7.88 7.24
N GLU A 79 -0.27 -6.90 7.34
CA GLU A 79 -1.69 -7.08 7.08
C GLU A 79 -2.21 -5.97 6.18
N ILE A 80 -3.23 -6.29 5.39
CA ILE A 80 -4.01 -5.31 4.65
C ILE A 80 -5.39 -5.27 5.27
N GLN A 81 -5.86 -4.07 5.61
CA GLN A 81 -7.14 -3.86 6.26
C GLN A 81 -7.99 -2.88 5.45
N LEU A 82 -9.30 -3.07 5.48
CA LEU A 82 -10.25 -2.17 4.82
C LEU A 82 -11.26 -1.66 5.83
N SER A 83 -11.70 -0.40 5.63
CA SER A 83 -12.74 0.21 6.44
C SER A 83 -13.83 0.76 5.53
N GLY A 84 -15.08 0.61 5.95
CA GLY A 84 -16.24 1.17 5.26
C GLY A 84 -16.55 2.61 5.64
N GLY A 85 -15.67 3.27 6.39
CA GLY A 85 -15.84 4.68 6.76
C GLY A 85 -16.23 4.91 8.21
N GLY A 86 -16.47 3.84 8.98
CA GLY A 86 -16.84 3.97 10.40
C GLY A 86 -15.66 3.96 11.37
N GLY A 87 -14.45 4.00 10.86
CA GLY A 87 -13.26 3.96 11.70
C GLY A 87 -12.85 2.58 12.15
N GLN A 88 -13.60 1.55 11.77
CA GLN A 88 -13.28 0.16 12.09
C GLN A 88 -12.62 -0.48 10.88
N PHE A 89 -11.45 -1.07 11.08
CA PHE A 89 -10.71 -1.76 10.04
C PHE A 89 -10.78 -3.26 10.24
N LEU A 90 -11.03 -3.96 9.13
CA LEU A 90 -11.06 -5.42 9.11
C LEU A 90 -9.92 -5.93 8.26
N THR A 91 -9.21 -6.94 8.74
CA THR A 91 -8.13 -7.56 8.00
C THR A 91 -8.68 -8.39 6.84
N VAL A 92 -8.25 -8.07 5.63
CA VAL A 92 -8.64 -8.80 4.43
C VAL A 92 -7.50 -9.64 3.87
N TYR A 93 -6.28 -9.38 4.32
CA TYR A 93 -5.12 -10.14 3.91
C TYR A 93 -4.06 -10.10 5.01
N SER A 94 -3.46 -11.26 5.30
CA SER A 94 -2.30 -11.35 6.17
C SER A 94 -1.24 -12.15 5.42
N GLY A 95 -0.02 -11.65 5.39
CA GLY A 95 1.02 -12.33 4.63
C GLY A 95 2.40 -12.04 5.13
N THR A 96 3.37 -12.67 4.46
CA THR A 96 4.78 -12.52 4.75
C THR A 96 5.49 -12.07 3.48
N VAL A 97 6.33 -11.04 3.61
CA VAL A 97 7.14 -10.55 2.51
C VAL A 97 8.39 -11.41 2.42
N HIS A 98 8.61 -12.01 1.26
CA HIS A 98 9.81 -12.80 0.98
C HIS A 98 10.69 -12.17 -0.08
N GLN A 99 10.14 -11.22 -0.85
CA GLN A 99 10.84 -10.56 -1.94
C GLN A 99 10.79 -9.06 -1.76
N TYR A 100 11.94 -8.42 -1.86
CA TYR A 100 12.09 -6.99 -1.68
C TYR A 100 12.56 -6.33 -2.98
N GLY A 101 12.27 -5.03 -3.12
CA GLY A 101 12.75 -4.25 -4.25
C GLY A 101 11.96 -4.41 -5.53
N GLN A 102 10.83 -5.10 -5.49
CA GLN A 102 9.96 -5.28 -6.66
C GLN A 102 8.50 -5.27 -6.25
N PRO A 103 7.60 -4.84 -7.14
CA PRO A 103 6.16 -4.86 -6.82
C PRO A 103 5.66 -6.30 -6.75
N VAL A 104 4.90 -6.57 -5.69
CA VAL A 104 4.22 -7.86 -5.52
C VAL A 104 2.74 -7.56 -5.30
N SER A 105 1.88 -8.26 -6.04
CA SER A 105 0.43 -8.09 -5.92
C SER A 105 -0.13 -9.04 -4.89
N TYR A 106 -0.94 -8.49 -3.99
CA TYR A 106 -1.65 -9.25 -2.96
C TYR A 106 -3.13 -9.16 -3.24
N ARG A 107 -3.79 -10.29 -3.34
CA ARG A 107 -5.20 -10.36 -3.74
C ARG A 107 -6.08 -10.88 -2.62
N PHE A 108 -7.29 -10.37 -2.56
CA PHE A 108 -8.28 -10.74 -1.57
C PHE A 108 -9.69 -10.58 -2.16
N LYS A 109 -10.70 -10.93 -1.39
CA LYS A 109 -12.08 -10.81 -1.84
C LYS A 109 -12.44 -9.35 -2.09
N GLY A 110 -12.99 -9.04 -3.27
CA GLY A 110 -13.42 -7.69 -3.62
C GLY A 110 -14.40 -7.12 -2.62
N THR A 111 -14.09 -5.96 -2.09
CA THR A 111 -14.86 -5.32 -1.02
C THR A 111 -14.93 -3.82 -1.28
N THR A 112 -16.12 -3.24 -1.08
CA THR A 112 -16.29 -1.78 -1.16
C THR A 112 -15.75 -1.18 0.13
N ALA A 113 -14.88 -0.18 0.00
CA ALA A 113 -14.24 0.43 1.15
C ALA A 113 -14.00 1.92 0.95
N SER A 114 -13.88 2.64 2.05
CA SER A 114 -13.53 4.07 2.07
C SER A 114 -12.06 4.28 2.35
N ASP A 115 -11.44 3.36 3.10
CA ASP A 115 -10.04 3.46 3.51
C ASP A 115 -9.37 2.10 3.44
N LEU A 116 -8.10 2.12 3.05
CA LEU A 116 -7.25 0.94 3.06
C LEU A 116 -6.06 1.20 3.94
N ARG A 117 -5.71 0.23 4.78
CA ARG A 117 -4.57 0.35 5.69
C ARG A 117 -3.62 -0.81 5.49
N ILE A 118 -2.32 -0.50 5.46
CA ILE A 118 -1.26 -1.51 5.45
C ILE A 118 -0.59 -1.45 6.81
N VAL A 119 -0.64 -2.53 7.58
CA VAL A 119 -0.10 -2.60 8.92
C VAL A 119 1.14 -3.48 8.93
N LEU A 120 2.23 -2.98 9.51
CA LEU A 120 3.46 -3.74 9.65
C LEU A 120 3.44 -4.55 10.95
N ASN A 121 3.87 -5.81 10.86
CA ASN A 121 3.97 -6.69 12.03
C ASN A 121 5.42 -7.07 12.33
N ASP A 122 6.36 -6.32 11.76
CA ASP A 122 7.79 -6.46 12.03
C ASP A 122 8.47 -5.09 12.01
N ASP A 123 9.67 -5.02 12.60
CA ASP A 123 10.43 -3.78 12.71
C ASP A 123 11.24 -3.48 11.45
N ARG A 124 11.49 -2.19 11.23
CA ARG A 124 12.38 -1.69 10.18
C ARG A 124 11.99 -2.19 8.80
N VAL A 125 10.73 -2.08 8.47
CA VAL A 125 10.21 -2.41 7.16
C VAL A 125 9.94 -1.12 6.41
N LYS A 126 10.37 -1.07 5.15
CA LYS A 126 10.14 0.08 4.28
C LYS A 126 9.12 -0.27 3.21
N ILE A 127 8.33 0.71 2.81
CA ILE A 127 7.44 0.59 1.66
C ILE A 127 7.83 1.67 0.67
N ALA A 128 8.27 1.23 -0.52
CA ALA A 128 8.72 2.16 -1.56
C ALA A 128 7.57 2.63 -2.44
N GLU A 129 6.64 1.74 -2.78
CA GLU A 129 5.50 2.07 -3.63
C GLU A 129 4.28 1.26 -3.27
N VAL A 130 3.11 1.88 -3.43
CA VAL A 130 1.81 1.22 -3.26
C VAL A 130 0.93 1.60 -4.45
N ILE A 131 0.33 0.60 -5.08
CA ILE A 131 -0.65 0.80 -6.16
C ILE A 131 -1.93 0.09 -5.75
N ILE A 132 -3.03 0.84 -5.73
CA ILE A 132 -4.34 0.30 -5.38
C ILE A 132 -5.24 0.42 -6.61
N PRO A 133 -5.29 -0.62 -7.47
CA PRO A 133 -6.14 -0.57 -8.64
C PRO A 133 -7.61 -0.75 -8.23
N SER A 134 -8.51 -0.13 -8.99
CA SER A 134 -9.93 -0.35 -8.77
C SER A 134 -10.33 -1.69 -9.39
N ALA A 135 -11.15 -2.48 -8.67
CA ALA A 135 -11.63 -3.76 -9.15
C ALA A 135 -12.62 -3.60 -10.33
N ASP A 136 -13.14 -2.40 -10.52
CA ASP A 136 -14.10 -2.11 -11.60
C ASP A 136 -13.43 -1.68 -12.90
N ASP A 137 -12.13 -1.63 -12.93
CA ASP A 137 -11.37 -1.21 -14.10
C ASP A 137 -11.05 -2.37 -15.05
#